data_944017bd1f20548b90ed153026ae8b13
#
_entry.id   944017bd1f20548b90ed153026ae8b13
#
_cell.length_a   1.000
_cell.length_b   1.000
_cell.length_c   1.000
_cell.angle_alpha   90.00
_cell.angle_beta   90.00
_cell.angle_gamma   90.00
#
_symmetry.space_group_name_H-M   'P 1'
#
loop_
_entity.id
_entity.type
_entity.pdbx_description
1 polymer ?
#
loop_
_entity_poly.entity_id
_entity_poly.type
_entity_poly.pdbx_seq_one_letter_code
_entity_poly.pdbx_strand_id
1 'polypeptide(L)'
;MAEKKKSAPVSTGPVKPEDKKKALETALAQIEKNFGKGAIMRLGDDIPVNVEAISTGSLSLDLALGIGGVPRGRIVEIYGPESSGKTTLALHILASAQKKGGEVAFIDVEHALEPAYARALGVDIDSLLISQPDTGEQALEITEQLVRSGALDVVVVDSVAALLPRSELEGEMGESSVGVIARLMSQALRKLAGTVSRTNCIVVFINQLREKIGVMYGNPETTPGGRALKYFSSVRIDVRRIETLKAGGEMIGNRTRAKIVKNKVAPPFKEAEFDIIYGEGISKIGEIVDLGVKLDLIDKAGAWYTYGDVRVQGRDSMKEFLREHPDVSDKIEAEIRANAHKLMSPQARKAAIASGRAVEVAADDFQG
;
A
#
# COMPACT_ATOMS: atom_id res chain seq x y z
N MET A 1 -19.49 52.69 4.43
CA MET A 1 -20.80 52.14 3.92
C MET A 1 -20.46 50.98 2.99
N ALA A 2 -20.66 49.77 3.43
CA ALA A 2 -20.38 48.57 2.62
C ALA A 2 -21.68 48.12 1.95
N GLU A 3 -21.73 48.18 0.63
CA GLU A 3 -22.85 47.69 -0.17
C GLU A 3 -22.97 46.16 -0.04
N LYS A 4 -24.08 45.70 0.54
CA LYS A 4 -24.54 44.32 0.50
C LYS A 4 -24.93 43.96 -0.93
N LYS A 5 -24.12 43.19 -1.65
CA LYS A 5 -24.56 42.53 -2.90
C LYS A 5 -25.71 41.58 -2.57
N LYS A 6 -26.89 41.94 -3.07
CA LYS A 6 -28.09 41.09 -3.03
C LYS A 6 -27.85 39.83 -3.85
N SER A 7 -27.92 38.67 -3.21
CA SER A 7 -28.00 37.39 -3.91
C SER A 7 -29.30 37.31 -4.73
N ALA A 8 -29.18 36.94 -6.01
CA ALA A 8 -30.35 36.73 -6.88
C ALA A 8 -31.23 35.58 -6.35
N PRO A 9 -32.55 35.65 -6.49
CA PRO A 9 -33.43 34.62 -5.99
C PRO A 9 -33.25 33.31 -6.78
N VAL A 10 -33.12 32.20 -6.04
CA VAL A 10 -33.11 30.85 -6.61
C VAL A 10 -34.50 30.53 -7.11
N SER A 11 -34.68 30.38 -8.43
CA SER A 11 -35.94 29.95 -9.05
C SER A 11 -36.23 28.49 -8.65
N THR A 12 -37.37 28.27 -7.99
CA THR A 12 -37.82 26.95 -7.48
C THR A 12 -38.76 26.19 -8.43
N GLY A 13 -38.83 26.55 -9.72
CA GLY A 13 -39.65 25.86 -10.73
C GLY A 13 -38.86 24.79 -11.53
N PRO A 14 -39.58 23.85 -12.22
CA PRO A 14 -38.92 22.85 -13.07
C PRO A 14 -38.24 23.54 -14.26
N VAL A 15 -36.90 23.59 -14.23
CA VAL A 15 -36.07 24.21 -15.26
C VAL A 15 -36.05 23.31 -16.50
N LYS A 16 -36.28 23.88 -17.69
CA LYS A 16 -36.20 23.14 -18.97
C LYS A 16 -34.83 22.55 -19.16
N PRO A 17 -34.65 21.37 -19.83
CA PRO A 17 -33.36 20.73 -20.02
C PRO A 17 -32.26 21.61 -20.64
N GLU A 18 -32.65 22.50 -21.58
CA GLU A 18 -31.71 23.43 -22.22
C GLU A 18 -31.24 24.54 -21.27
N ASP A 19 -32.12 25.05 -20.41
CA ASP A 19 -31.74 26.04 -19.40
C ASP A 19 -30.83 25.43 -18.31
N LYS A 20 -31.03 24.16 -17.97
CA LYS A 20 -30.11 23.42 -17.06
C LYS A 20 -28.71 23.30 -17.64
N LYS A 21 -28.61 23.03 -18.94
CA LYS A 21 -27.30 22.88 -19.61
C LYS A 21 -26.56 24.22 -19.63
N LYS A 22 -27.22 25.31 -20.00
CA LYS A 22 -26.63 26.66 -19.99
C LYS A 22 -26.23 27.13 -18.57
N ALA A 23 -27.09 26.88 -17.58
CA ALA A 23 -26.77 27.18 -16.19
C ALA A 23 -25.55 26.41 -15.69
N LEU A 24 -25.43 25.11 -16.05
CA LEU A 24 -24.27 24.30 -15.71
C LEU A 24 -23.00 24.80 -16.39
N GLU A 25 -23.06 25.13 -17.70
CA GLU A 25 -21.91 25.67 -18.44
C GLU A 25 -21.43 27.02 -17.82
N THR A 26 -22.37 27.88 -17.45
CA THR A 26 -22.03 29.13 -16.76
C THR A 26 -21.39 28.90 -15.39
N ALA A 27 -21.92 27.92 -14.62
CA ALA A 27 -21.32 27.56 -13.31
C ALA A 27 -19.92 26.97 -13.45
N LEU A 28 -19.71 26.08 -14.43
CA LEU A 28 -18.39 25.49 -14.73
C LEU A 28 -17.39 26.57 -15.10
N ALA A 29 -17.74 27.49 -16.03
CA ALA A 29 -16.88 28.61 -16.41
C ALA A 29 -16.51 29.53 -15.22
N GLN A 30 -17.45 29.74 -14.31
CA GLN A 30 -17.21 30.55 -13.12
C GLN A 30 -16.33 29.83 -12.09
N ILE A 31 -16.47 28.51 -11.94
CA ILE A 31 -15.58 27.69 -11.10
C ILE A 31 -14.17 27.72 -11.66
N GLU A 32 -13.97 27.52 -12.97
CA GLU A 32 -12.66 27.58 -13.59
C GLU A 32 -12.00 28.95 -13.46
N LYS A 33 -12.80 30.03 -13.58
CA LYS A 33 -12.30 31.40 -13.40
C LYS A 33 -11.87 31.68 -11.96
N ASN A 34 -12.59 31.15 -10.98
CA ASN A 34 -12.34 31.42 -9.56
C ASN A 34 -11.26 30.50 -8.95
N PHE A 35 -11.15 29.27 -9.42
CA PHE A 35 -10.32 28.21 -8.81
C PHE A 35 -9.26 27.65 -9.76
N GLY A 36 -9.23 28.09 -11.02
CA GLY A 36 -8.28 27.63 -12.04
C GLY A 36 -8.80 26.45 -12.87
N LYS A 37 -8.12 26.21 -14.01
CA LYS A 37 -8.41 25.07 -14.89
C LYS A 37 -8.19 23.75 -14.15
N GLY A 38 -9.11 22.80 -14.30
CA GLY A 38 -9.05 21.51 -13.63
C GLY A 38 -9.66 21.48 -12.22
N ALA A 39 -10.20 22.61 -11.72
CA ALA A 39 -10.91 22.64 -10.43
C ALA A 39 -12.18 21.77 -10.45
N ILE A 40 -12.76 21.56 -11.62
CA ILE A 40 -13.87 20.65 -11.88
C ILE A 40 -13.66 19.98 -13.23
N MET A 41 -13.93 18.67 -13.30
CA MET A 41 -13.79 17.88 -14.52
C MET A 41 -14.85 16.78 -14.57
N ARG A 42 -15.16 16.28 -15.75
CA ARG A 42 -16.01 15.11 -15.89
C ARG A 42 -15.16 13.85 -15.77
N LEU A 43 -15.62 12.87 -15.01
CA LEU A 43 -14.88 11.63 -14.79
C LEU A 43 -14.67 10.79 -16.08
N GLY A 44 -15.42 11.05 -17.13
CA GLY A 44 -15.29 10.40 -18.44
C GLY A 44 -14.42 11.15 -19.46
N ASP A 45 -13.99 12.38 -19.14
CA ASP A 45 -13.00 13.07 -19.97
C ASP A 45 -11.66 12.37 -19.77
N ASP A 46 -10.93 12.05 -20.85
CA ASP A 46 -9.72 11.20 -20.97
C ASP A 46 -8.61 11.42 -19.91
N ILE A 47 -8.96 11.27 -18.64
CA ILE A 47 -7.97 11.18 -17.58
C ILE A 47 -7.70 9.69 -17.42
N PRO A 48 -6.51 9.20 -17.78
CA PRO A 48 -6.14 7.84 -17.48
C PRO A 48 -6.18 7.67 -15.96
N VAL A 49 -7.19 6.92 -15.45
CA VAL A 49 -7.28 6.53 -14.03
C VAL A 49 -6.20 5.48 -13.74
N ASN A 50 -5.03 5.63 -14.34
CA ASN A 50 -3.90 4.75 -14.09
C ASN A 50 -3.16 5.28 -12.87
N VAL A 51 -3.55 4.80 -11.69
CA VAL A 51 -2.84 5.11 -10.44
C VAL A 51 -1.49 4.40 -10.52
N GLU A 52 -0.42 5.16 -10.66
CA GLU A 52 0.93 4.62 -10.57
C GLU A 52 1.15 3.96 -9.21
N ALA A 53 1.97 2.91 -9.20
CA ALA A 53 2.26 2.14 -8.01
C ALA A 53 3.76 1.88 -7.82
N ILE A 54 4.15 1.73 -6.57
CA ILE A 54 5.48 1.24 -6.17
C ILE A 54 5.30 -0.19 -5.67
N SER A 55 6.13 -1.12 -6.19
CA SER A 55 6.11 -2.53 -5.79
C SER A 55 6.34 -2.67 -4.28
N THR A 56 5.68 -3.62 -3.68
CA THR A 56 5.87 -3.99 -2.27
C THR A 56 7.09 -4.89 -2.04
N GLY A 57 7.76 -5.31 -3.12
CA GLY A 57 8.81 -6.33 -3.06
C GLY A 57 8.26 -7.77 -3.08
N SER A 58 6.96 -7.95 -2.83
CA SER A 58 6.25 -9.23 -2.93
C SER A 58 5.40 -9.25 -4.19
N LEU A 59 5.67 -10.20 -5.08
CA LEU A 59 4.92 -10.37 -6.34
C LEU A 59 3.45 -10.71 -6.08
N SER A 60 3.19 -11.60 -5.12
CA SER A 60 1.82 -12.00 -4.77
C SER A 60 1.02 -10.85 -4.17
N LEU A 61 1.64 -10.00 -3.33
CA LEU A 61 0.98 -8.84 -2.76
C LEU A 61 0.74 -7.75 -3.80
N ASP A 62 1.68 -7.51 -4.70
CA ASP A 62 1.52 -6.58 -5.82
C ASP A 62 0.32 -6.97 -6.71
N LEU A 63 0.19 -8.25 -7.03
CA LEU A 63 -0.96 -8.79 -7.77
C LEU A 63 -2.27 -8.69 -6.97
N ALA A 64 -2.22 -8.94 -5.67
CA ALA A 64 -3.39 -8.83 -4.80
C ALA A 64 -3.88 -7.38 -4.66
N LEU A 65 -2.97 -6.39 -4.64
CA LEU A 65 -3.29 -4.97 -4.64
C LEU A 65 -3.97 -4.51 -5.93
N GLY A 66 -3.78 -5.23 -7.03
CA GLY A 66 -4.52 -5.06 -8.29
C GLY A 66 -4.05 -3.92 -9.19
N ILE A 67 -3.01 -3.18 -8.77
CA ILE A 67 -2.35 -2.10 -9.54
C ILE A 67 -0.83 -2.29 -9.58
N GLY A 68 -0.32 -3.45 -9.15
CA GLY A 68 1.11 -3.77 -9.17
C GLY A 68 1.93 -3.21 -8.02
N GLY A 69 1.29 -2.81 -6.90
CA GLY A 69 1.97 -2.30 -5.71
C GLY A 69 1.12 -1.34 -4.89
N VAL A 70 1.76 -0.55 -4.02
CA VAL A 70 1.13 0.50 -3.23
C VAL A 70 0.89 1.75 -4.08
N PRO A 71 -0.31 2.38 -4.00
CA PRO A 71 -0.70 3.50 -4.86
C PRO A 71 0.07 4.79 -4.53
N ARG A 72 0.62 5.46 -5.55
CA ARG A 72 1.19 6.80 -5.43
C ARG A 72 0.12 7.83 -5.05
N GLY A 73 0.53 8.87 -4.36
CA GLY A 73 -0.36 9.95 -3.91
C GLY A 73 -1.39 9.49 -2.87
N ARG A 74 -1.10 8.44 -2.10
CA ARG A 74 -2.03 7.85 -1.14
C ARG A 74 -1.38 7.53 0.20
N ILE A 75 -2.23 7.49 1.23
CA ILE A 75 -1.88 7.01 2.55
C ILE A 75 -2.18 5.51 2.62
N VAL A 76 -1.19 4.74 3.09
CA VAL A 76 -1.25 3.28 3.28
C VAL A 76 -1.04 2.96 4.76
N GLU A 77 -1.81 2.04 5.32
CA GLU A 77 -1.58 1.51 6.65
C GLU A 77 -1.18 0.03 6.55
N ILE A 78 -0.03 -0.31 7.13
CA ILE A 78 0.44 -1.68 7.32
C ILE A 78 0.36 -1.98 8.81
N TYR A 79 -0.43 -2.97 9.21
CA TYR A 79 -0.61 -3.29 10.62
C TYR A 79 -0.65 -4.80 10.87
N GLY A 80 -0.39 -5.18 12.10
CA GLY A 80 -0.38 -6.58 12.52
C GLY A 80 0.31 -6.78 13.86
N PRO A 81 0.37 -8.03 14.34
CA PRO A 81 1.09 -8.39 15.55
C PRO A 81 2.57 -8.02 15.47
N GLU A 82 3.24 -8.06 16.60
CA GLU A 82 4.70 -7.92 16.67
C GLU A 82 5.39 -9.05 15.87
N SER A 83 6.56 -8.75 15.31
CA SER A 83 7.36 -9.69 14.52
C SER A 83 6.62 -10.35 13.34
N SER A 84 5.58 -9.70 12.80
CA SER A 84 4.81 -10.19 11.64
C SER A 84 5.43 -9.81 10.28
N GLY A 85 6.48 -8.97 10.25
CA GLY A 85 7.15 -8.52 9.02
C GLY A 85 6.67 -7.18 8.47
N LYS A 86 6.03 -6.32 9.30
CA LYS A 86 5.53 -4.98 8.90
C LYS A 86 6.65 -4.06 8.42
N THR A 87 7.69 -3.90 9.26
CA THR A 87 8.87 -3.07 8.94
C THR A 87 9.63 -3.65 7.75
N THR A 88 9.78 -4.97 7.66
CA THR A 88 10.37 -5.65 6.50
C THR A 88 9.64 -5.28 5.20
N LEU A 89 8.30 -5.36 5.20
CA LEU A 89 7.50 -4.99 4.04
C LEU A 89 7.65 -3.50 3.67
N ALA A 90 7.68 -2.61 4.67
CA ALA A 90 7.89 -1.18 4.45
C ALA A 90 9.29 -0.88 3.87
N LEU A 91 10.33 -1.54 4.36
CA LEU A 91 11.70 -1.40 3.82
C LEU A 91 11.79 -1.90 2.37
N HIS A 92 11.11 -2.99 2.01
CA HIS A 92 11.03 -3.42 0.61
C HIS A 92 10.32 -2.42 -0.30
N ILE A 93 9.29 -1.69 0.21
CA ILE A 93 8.64 -0.61 -0.53
C ILE A 93 9.64 0.53 -0.78
N LEU A 94 10.44 0.92 0.24
CA LEU A 94 11.49 1.94 0.09
C LEU A 94 12.54 1.50 -0.93
N ALA A 95 13.07 0.28 -0.80
CA ALA A 95 14.04 -0.28 -1.75
C ALA A 95 13.50 -0.31 -3.20
N SER A 96 12.20 -0.63 -3.35
CA SER A 96 11.54 -0.61 -4.66
C SER A 96 11.38 0.78 -5.24
N ALA A 97 11.18 1.81 -4.40
CA ALA A 97 11.14 3.21 -4.80
C ALA A 97 12.54 3.69 -5.25
N GLN A 98 13.57 3.43 -4.45
CA GLN A 98 14.96 3.81 -4.76
C GLN A 98 15.47 3.14 -6.05
N LYS A 99 15.14 1.87 -6.31
CA LYS A 99 15.45 1.19 -7.57
C LYS A 99 14.89 1.87 -8.82
N LYS A 100 13.83 2.68 -8.65
CA LYS A 100 13.25 3.51 -9.72
C LYS A 100 13.80 4.94 -9.72
N GLY A 101 14.84 5.23 -8.94
CA GLY A 101 15.43 6.56 -8.78
C GLY A 101 14.62 7.49 -7.89
N GLY A 102 13.74 6.95 -7.05
CA GLY A 102 12.90 7.73 -6.14
C GLY A 102 13.60 8.06 -4.82
N GLU A 103 13.28 9.23 -4.27
CA GLU A 103 13.74 9.71 -2.97
C GLU A 103 12.81 9.21 -1.85
N VAL A 104 13.39 8.74 -0.75
CA VAL A 104 12.63 8.10 0.32
C VAL A 104 13.07 8.56 1.71
N ALA A 105 12.12 8.51 2.66
CA ALA A 105 12.39 8.83 4.07
C ALA A 105 11.79 7.81 5.02
N PHE A 106 12.45 7.61 6.15
CA PHE A 106 12.00 6.76 7.25
C PHE A 106 11.95 7.57 8.55
N ILE A 107 10.78 7.67 9.15
CA ILE A 107 10.55 8.32 10.44
C ILE A 107 10.51 7.21 11.49
N ASP A 108 11.65 7.00 12.14
CA ASP A 108 11.87 5.94 13.11
C ASP A 108 11.50 6.40 14.53
N VAL A 109 10.23 6.26 14.86
CA VAL A 109 9.69 6.64 16.19
C VAL A 109 10.00 5.57 17.24
N GLU A 110 10.25 4.33 16.83
CA GLU A 110 10.61 3.22 17.72
C GLU A 110 12.11 3.19 18.04
N HIS A 111 12.94 3.98 17.31
CA HIS A 111 14.42 3.97 17.39
C HIS A 111 15.02 2.56 17.19
N ALA A 112 14.42 1.80 16.29
CA ALA A 112 14.71 0.37 16.13
C ALA A 112 15.20 -0.01 14.71
N LEU A 113 15.40 0.95 13.81
CA LEU A 113 15.91 0.69 12.47
C LEU A 113 17.37 0.29 12.52
N GLU A 114 17.66 -0.92 12.10
CA GLU A 114 19.04 -1.42 11.94
C GLU A 114 19.51 -1.19 10.50
N PRO A 115 20.59 -0.40 10.28
CA PRO A 115 21.09 -0.10 8.94
C PRO A 115 21.58 -1.33 8.17
N ALA A 116 22.18 -2.30 8.86
CA ALA A 116 22.66 -3.53 8.23
C ALA A 116 21.49 -4.36 7.66
N TYR A 117 20.38 -4.44 8.43
CA TYR A 117 19.18 -5.13 7.97
C TYR A 117 18.52 -4.40 6.80
N ALA A 118 18.38 -3.07 6.85
CA ALA A 118 17.85 -2.29 5.76
C ALA A 118 18.64 -2.47 4.46
N ARG A 119 19.99 -2.47 4.55
CA ARG A 119 20.89 -2.73 3.42
C ARG A 119 20.70 -4.14 2.85
N ALA A 120 20.55 -5.15 3.71
CA ALA A 120 20.32 -6.52 3.28
C ALA A 120 19.01 -6.69 2.50
N LEU A 121 17.97 -5.88 2.81
CA LEU A 121 16.71 -5.81 2.08
C LEU A 121 16.79 -5.01 0.77
N GLY A 122 17.96 -4.45 0.46
CA GLY A 122 18.22 -3.70 -0.77
C GLY A 122 17.90 -2.21 -0.68
N VAL A 123 17.75 -1.66 0.53
CA VAL A 123 17.66 -0.21 0.76
C VAL A 123 19.06 0.40 0.60
N ASP A 124 19.16 1.42 -0.23
CA ASP A 124 20.34 2.29 -0.26
C ASP A 124 20.30 3.21 0.97
N ILE A 125 21.08 2.84 1.98
CA ILE A 125 21.10 3.56 3.26
C ILE A 125 21.85 4.89 3.18
N ASP A 126 22.71 5.08 2.16
CA ASP A 126 23.50 6.29 1.99
C ASP A 126 22.62 7.43 1.43
N SER A 127 21.54 7.09 0.72
CA SER A 127 20.53 8.03 0.23
C SER A 127 19.24 8.06 1.05
N LEU A 128 19.07 7.16 2.04
CA LEU A 128 17.88 7.13 2.89
C LEU A 128 17.86 8.30 3.87
N LEU A 129 16.83 9.15 3.79
CA LEU A 129 16.58 10.15 4.82
C LEU A 129 15.98 9.48 6.06
N ILE A 130 16.63 9.65 7.22
CA ILE A 130 16.14 9.13 8.49
C ILE A 130 15.88 10.27 9.47
N SER A 131 14.81 10.17 10.25
CA SER A 131 14.50 11.05 11.36
C SER A 131 14.05 10.23 12.56
N GLN A 132 14.55 10.58 13.76
CA GLN A 132 14.20 9.93 15.03
C GLN A 132 13.64 10.99 15.98
N PRO A 133 12.37 11.36 15.84
CA PRO A 133 11.73 12.41 16.62
C PRO A 133 11.37 11.94 18.04
N ASP A 134 11.47 12.84 19.02
CA ASP A 134 11.14 12.56 20.42
C ASP A 134 9.62 12.58 20.68
N THR A 135 8.85 13.32 19.89
CA THR A 135 7.40 13.46 20.06
C THR A 135 6.60 13.15 18.82
N GLY A 136 5.35 12.72 19.01
CA GLY A 136 4.41 12.43 17.93
C GLY A 136 4.09 13.66 17.07
N GLU A 137 4.03 14.85 17.69
CA GLU A 137 3.86 16.12 16.99
C GLU A 137 5.03 16.37 16.02
N GLN A 138 6.26 16.18 16.51
CA GLN A 138 7.49 16.32 15.72
C GLN A 138 7.53 15.34 14.54
N ALA A 139 7.23 14.05 14.81
CA ALA A 139 7.17 13.01 13.78
C ALA A 139 6.22 13.37 12.64
N LEU A 140 5.01 13.81 12.99
CA LEU A 140 3.97 14.13 12.01
C LEU A 140 4.22 15.46 11.29
N GLU A 141 4.85 16.44 11.97
CA GLU A 141 5.26 17.71 11.38
C GLU A 141 6.40 17.53 10.36
N ILE A 142 7.43 16.74 10.72
CA ILE A 142 8.52 16.37 9.79
C ILE A 142 7.93 15.63 8.59
N THR A 143 7.07 14.63 8.81
CA THR A 143 6.38 13.92 7.73
C THR A 143 5.64 14.89 6.80
N GLU A 144 4.89 15.84 7.35
CA GLU A 144 4.13 16.82 6.57
C GLU A 144 5.03 17.74 5.76
N GLN A 145 6.14 18.22 6.33
CA GLN A 145 7.10 19.06 5.63
C GLN A 145 7.79 18.31 4.48
N LEU A 146 8.22 17.07 4.73
CA LEU A 146 8.82 16.22 3.70
C LEU A 146 7.85 15.95 2.54
N VAL A 147 6.61 15.58 2.83
CA VAL A 147 5.59 15.36 1.79
C VAL A 147 5.30 16.66 1.04
N ARG A 148 5.22 17.79 1.73
CA ARG A 148 4.93 19.11 1.12
C ARG A 148 6.03 19.59 0.17
N SER A 149 7.27 19.15 0.38
CA SER A 149 8.38 19.49 -0.53
C SER A 149 8.14 19.03 -1.97
N GLY A 150 7.36 17.94 -2.14
CA GLY A 150 7.10 17.31 -3.43
C GLY A 150 8.29 16.54 -4.00
N ALA A 151 9.38 16.42 -3.23
CA ALA A 151 10.61 15.75 -3.67
C ALA A 151 10.63 14.25 -3.32
N LEU A 152 9.76 13.80 -2.41
CA LEU A 152 9.79 12.42 -1.93
C LEU A 152 8.73 11.55 -2.59
N ASP A 153 9.13 10.34 -2.92
CA ASP A 153 8.26 9.28 -3.45
C ASP A 153 7.57 8.49 -2.35
N VAL A 154 8.30 8.16 -1.27
CA VAL A 154 7.78 7.40 -0.14
C VAL A 154 8.29 7.94 1.18
N VAL A 155 7.40 8.09 2.14
CA VAL A 155 7.71 8.35 3.56
C VAL A 155 7.10 7.23 4.39
N VAL A 156 7.90 6.54 5.21
CA VAL A 156 7.46 5.54 6.19
C VAL A 156 7.47 6.16 7.57
N VAL A 157 6.44 5.90 8.37
CA VAL A 157 6.37 6.27 9.80
C VAL A 157 6.23 4.98 10.61
N ASP A 158 7.26 4.61 11.35
CA ASP A 158 7.32 3.39 12.17
C ASP A 158 7.53 3.76 13.65
N SER A 159 6.54 3.62 14.50
CA SER A 159 5.15 3.24 14.27
C SER A 159 4.17 4.23 14.93
N VAL A 160 2.90 4.19 14.48
CA VAL A 160 1.82 4.99 15.12
C VAL A 160 1.65 4.65 16.61
N ALA A 161 1.94 3.42 16.98
CA ALA A 161 1.85 2.95 18.37
C ALA A 161 2.90 3.58 19.30
N ALA A 162 4.02 4.05 18.73
CA ALA A 162 5.12 4.68 19.45
C ALA A 162 5.03 6.22 19.47
N LEU A 163 4.07 6.82 18.76
CA LEU A 163 3.88 8.27 18.76
C LEU A 163 3.51 8.75 20.18
N LEU A 164 4.47 9.38 20.86
CA LEU A 164 4.29 9.93 22.20
C LEU A 164 3.89 11.41 22.08
N PRO A 165 2.68 11.82 22.50
CA PRO A 165 2.30 13.22 22.53
C PRO A 165 3.20 14.03 23.48
N ARG A 166 3.51 15.27 23.13
CA ARG A 166 4.32 16.17 23.98
C ARG A 166 3.74 16.30 25.40
N SER A 167 2.41 16.41 25.51
CA SER A 167 1.74 16.49 26.80
C SER A 167 1.91 15.24 27.67
N GLU A 168 2.17 14.09 27.07
CA GLU A 168 2.44 12.84 27.78
C GLU A 168 3.93 12.72 28.14
N LEU A 169 4.81 13.26 27.29
CA LEU A 169 6.24 13.33 27.57
C LEU A 169 6.55 14.29 28.74
N GLU A 170 5.85 15.41 28.81
CA GLU A 170 6.03 16.47 29.85
C GLU A 170 5.20 16.20 31.12
N GLY A 171 4.24 15.27 31.09
CA GLY A 171 3.35 14.90 32.18
C GLY A 171 3.99 13.97 33.20
N GLU A 172 3.32 13.78 34.33
CA GLU A 172 3.76 12.83 35.35
C GLU A 172 3.40 11.40 34.99
N MET A 173 4.23 10.44 35.43
CA MET A 173 3.95 9.00 35.23
C MET A 173 2.62 8.62 35.90
N GLY A 174 1.68 8.08 35.08
CA GLY A 174 0.36 7.67 35.54
C GLY A 174 -0.76 8.65 35.20
N GLU A 175 -0.47 9.81 34.62
CA GLU A 175 -1.51 10.69 34.10
C GLU A 175 -2.21 10.05 32.89
N SER A 176 -3.54 10.19 32.86
CA SER A 176 -4.36 9.61 31.79
C SER A 176 -4.39 10.53 30.58
N SER A 177 -3.76 10.12 29.50
CA SER A 177 -3.76 10.84 28.21
C SER A 177 -4.73 10.25 27.16
N VAL A 178 -5.88 9.76 27.63
CA VAL A 178 -6.86 9.09 26.76
C VAL A 178 -7.27 9.97 25.58
N GLY A 179 -7.03 9.47 24.38
CA GLY A 179 -7.47 10.08 23.13
C GLY A 179 -6.59 11.20 22.58
N VAL A 180 -5.48 11.57 23.21
CA VAL A 180 -4.57 12.62 22.71
C VAL A 180 -3.95 12.18 21.37
N ILE A 181 -3.41 10.97 21.28
CA ILE A 181 -2.89 10.40 20.02
C ILE A 181 -3.97 10.38 18.93
N ALA A 182 -5.21 10.03 19.25
CA ALA A 182 -6.29 10.00 18.29
C ALA A 182 -6.64 11.38 17.72
N ARG A 183 -6.56 12.44 18.55
CA ARG A 183 -6.75 13.84 18.11
C ARG A 183 -5.59 14.29 17.24
N LEU A 184 -4.36 14.02 17.67
CA LEU A 184 -3.14 14.31 16.93
C LEU A 184 -3.16 13.67 15.54
N MET A 185 -3.42 12.37 15.45
CA MET A 185 -3.59 11.65 14.19
C MET A 185 -4.71 12.23 13.32
N SER A 186 -5.85 12.58 13.89
CA SER A 186 -6.96 13.17 13.15
C SER A 186 -6.60 14.54 12.56
N GLN A 187 -5.82 15.34 13.26
CA GLN A 187 -5.36 16.63 12.79
C GLN A 187 -4.30 16.49 11.69
N ALA A 188 -3.30 15.65 11.90
CA ALA A 188 -2.23 15.39 10.95
C ALA A 188 -2.76 14.82 9.63
N LEU A 189 -3.60 13.78 9.69
CA LEU A 189 -4.14 13.12 8.51
C LEU A 189 -5.04 14.01 7.67
N ARG A 190 -5.77 14.97 8.28
CA ARG A 190 -6.52 15.99 7.52
C ARG A 190 -5.61 16.90 6.70
N LYS A 191 -4.45 17.28 7.25
CA LYS A 191 -3.44 18.08 6.53
C LYS A 191 -2.75 17.24 5.45
N LEU A 192 -2.29 16.05 5.81
CA LEU A 192 -1.55 15.15 4.92
C LEU A 192 -2.35 14.69 3.71
N ALA A 193 -3.63 14.35 3.87
CA ALA A 193 -4.43 13.73 2.80
C ALA A 193 -4.47 14.57 1.51
N GLY A 194 -4.63 15.88 1.63
CA GLY A 194 -4.62 16.77 0.46
C GLY A 194 -3.23 16.98 -0.13
N THR A 195 -2.19 17.02 0.71
CA THR A 195 -0.81 17.23 0.28
C THR A 195 -0.25 15.99 -0.41
N VAL A 196 -0.44 14.81 0.20
CA VAL A 196 -0.04 13.51 -0.35
C VAL A 196 -0.58 13.29 -1.76
N SER A 197 -1.87 13.62 -1.98
CA SER A 197 -2.49 13.48 -3.31
C SER A 197 -1.88 14.42 -4.35
N ARG A 198 -1.50 15.65 -3.97
CA ARG A 198 -0.92 16.64 -4.89
C ARG A 198 0.55 16.38 -5.23
N THR A 199 1.31 15.87 -4.26
CA THR A 199 2.76 15.61 -4.42
C THR A 199 3.06 14.23 -4.98
N ASN A 200 2.04 13.39 -5.21
CA ASN A 200 2.17 12.00 -5.67
C ASN A 200 3.05 11.12 -4.76
N CYS A 201 3.30 11.59 -3.53
CA CYS A 201 4.05 10.87 -2.50
C CYS A 201 3.20 9.76 -1.87
N ILE A 202 3.81 8.65 -1.47
CA ILE A 202 3.18 7.60 -0.67
C ILE A 202 3.56 7.82 0.79
N VAL A 203 2.58 7.84 1.70
CA VAL A 203 2.86 7.82 3.13
C VAL A 203 2.40 6.48 3.71
N VAL A 204 3.36 5.71 4.20
CA VAL A 204 3.12 4.41 4.83
C VAL A 204 3.17 4.58 6.34
N PHE A 205 2.06 4.30 7.00
CA PHE A 205 2.01 4.21 8.47
C PHE A 205 2.06 2.75 8.89
N ILE A 206 3.06 2.40 9.67
CA ILE A 206 3.12 1.11 10.36
C ILE A 206 2.36 1.22 11.67
N ASN A 207 1.58 0.19 12.00
CA ASN A 207 0.79 0.17 13.22
C ASN A 207 0.82 -1.21 13.89
N GLN A 208 0.68 -1.22 15.20
CA GLN A 208 0.58 -2.46 15.98
C GLN A 208 -0.89 -2.82 16.21
N LEU A 209 -1.15 -4.06 16.60
CA LEU A 209 -2.44 -4.50 17.11
C LEU A 209 -2.44 -4.44 18.63
N ARG A 210 -3.57 -4.02 19.18
CA ARG A 210 -3.87 -4.03 20.62
C ARG A 210 -5.20 -4.73 20.81
N GLU A 211 -5.37 -5.38 21.93
CA GLU A 211 -6.65 -5.98 22.30
C GLU A 211 -7.45 -5.03 23.19
N LYS A 212 -8.74 -4.91 22.92
CA LYS A 212 -9.67 -4.18 23.76
C LYS A 212 -10.09 -5.08 24.93
N ILE A 213 -9.83 -4.61 26.13
CA ILE A 213 -10.27 -5.29 27.36
C ILE A 213 -11.80 -5.25 27.43
N GLY A 214 -12.44 -6.38 27.77
CA GLY A 214 -13.88 -6.47 28.02
C GLY A 214 -14.77 -6.70 26.80
N VAL A 215 -14.22 -6.96 25.63
CA VAL A 215 -14.99 -7.35 24.44
C VAL A 215 -15.27 -8.86 24.48
N MET A 216 -16.47 -9.25 24.91
CA MET A 216 -16.89 -10.67 24.98
C MET A 216 -17.38 -11.21 23.62
N TYR A 217 -17.84 -10.35 22.71
CA TYR A 217 -18.35 -10.73 21.39
C TYR A 217 -17.76 -9.82 20.29
N GLY A 218 -17.42 -10.40 19.13
CA GLY A 218 -16.82 -9.71 18.00
C GLY A 218 -15.29 -9.73 18.03
N ASN A 219 -14.66 -8.91 17.17
CA ASN A 219 -13.20 -8.85 17.09
C ASN A 219 -12.65 -7.83 18.14
N PRO A 220 -11.89 -8.29 19.15
CA PRO A 220 -11.29 -7.42 20.16
C PRO A 220 -10.12 -6.61 19.62
N GLU A 221 -9.52 -7.00 18.49
CA GLU A 221 -8.34 -6.36 17.94
C GLU A 221 -8.62 -4.92 17.47
N THR A 222 -7.73 -4.02 17.82
CA THR A 222 -7.78 -2.63 17.39
C THR A 222 -6.37 -2.08 17.17
N THR A 223 -6.26 -1.03 16.35
CA THR A 223 -5.01 -0.31 16.14
C THR A 223 -4.98 0.99 16.95
N PRO A 224 -3.85 1.38 17.56
CA PRO A 224 -3.64 2.70 18.17
C PRO A 224 -3.89 3.87 17.20
N GLY A 225 -3.96 5.10 17.73
CA GLY A 225 -4.18 6.30 16.91
C GLY A 225 -5.64 6.57 16.54
N GLY A 226 -6.60 5.83 17.11
CA GLY A 226 -8.03 6.04 16.93
C GLY A 226 -8.55 5.56 15.56
N ARG A 227 -9.61 6.24 15.05
CA ARG A 227 -10.27 5.84 13.80
C ARG A 227 -9.78 6.59 12.57
N ALA A 228 -9.00 7.66 12.74
CA ALA A 228 -8.64 8.57 11.65
C ALA A 228 -7.90 7.84 10.53
N LEU A 229 -6.88 7.03 10.86
CA LEU A 229 -6.10 6.29 9.87
C LEU A 229 -6.96 5.29 9.09
N LYS A 230 -7.94 4.65 9.74
CA LYS A 230 -8.91 3.76 9.06
C LYS A 230 -9.74 4.47 7.98
N TYR A 231 -10.03 5.76 8.17
CA TYR A 231 -10.79 6.57 7.19
C TYR A 231 -9.89 7.15 6.11
N PHE A 232 -8.74 7.73 6.46
CA PHE A 232 -7.87 8.44 5.54
C PHE A 232 -7.03 7.52 4.66
N SER A 233 -6.61 6.36 5.14
CA SER A 233 -5.87 5.39 4.31
C SER A 233 -6.69 4.94 3.10
N SER A 234 -6.02 4.84 1.96
CA SER A 234 -6.59 4.27 0.72
C SER A 234 -6.42 2.76 0.67
N VAL A 235 -5.34 2.26 1.25
CA VAL A 235 -5.03 0.83 1.37
C VAL A 235 -4.73 0.52 2.83
N ARG A 236 -5.22 -0.63 3.32
CA ARG A 236 -4.90 -1.17 4.64
C ARG A 236 -4.55 -2.63 4.49
N ILE A 237 -3.38 -3.02 5.00
CA ILE A 237 -2.81 -4.36 4.90
C ILE A 237 -2.64 -4.93 6.31
N ASP A 238 -3.32 -6.02 6.61
CA ASP A 238 -3.15 -6.82 7.83
C ASP A 238 -2.07 -7.88 7.56
N VAL A 239 -0.95 -7.78 8.26
CA VAL A 239 0.23 -8.65 8.07
C VAL A 239 0.37 -9.59 9.26
N ARG A 240 0.33 -10.90 9.00
CA ARG A 240 0.39 -11.93 10.05
C ARG A 240 1.35 -13.04 9.69
N ARG A 241 2.15 -13.48 10.66
CA ARG A 241 2.92 -14.73 10.55
C ARG A 241 1.96 -15.90 10.61
N ILE A 242 2.10 -16.84 9.66
CA ILE A 242 1.29 -18.08 9.61
C ILE A 242 2.10 -19.25 10.14
N GLU A 243 3.37 -19.35 9.70
CA GLU A 243 4.22 -20.49 9.95
C GLU A 243 5.68 -20.05 10.11
N THR A 244 6.45 -20.80 10.88
CA THR A 244 7.90 -20.62 10.99
C THR A 244 8.60 -21.58 10.05
N LEU A 245 9.43 -21.04 9.15
CA LEU A 245 10.22 -21.82 8.20
C LEU A 245 11.49 -22.36 8.87
N LYS A 246 11.78 -23.65 8.65
CA LYS A 246 12.94 -24.33 9.22
C LYS A 246 13.73 -25.03 8.14
N ALA A 247 15.06 -25.00 8.24
CA ALA A 247 15.97 -25.81 7.45
C ALA A 247 17.01 -26.45 8.38
N GLY A 248 17.21 -27.75 8.27
CA GLY A 248 18.16 -28.48 9.13
C GLY A 248 17.86 -28.40 10.64
N GLY A 249 16.62 -28.06 11.02
CA GLY A 249 16.22 -27.86 12.42
C GLY A 249 16.33 -26.42 12.92
N GLU A 250 17.01 -25.55 12.19
CA GLU A 250 17.13 -24.12 12.52
C GLU A 250 16.01 -23.29 11.90
N MET A 251 15.60 -22.22 12.60
CA MET A 251 14.61 -21.28 12.10
C MET A 251 15.27 -20.32 11.09
N ILE A 252 14.85 -20.39 9.82
CA ILE A 252 15.41 -19.60 8.73
C ILE A 252 14.51 -18.44 8.31
N GLY A 253 13.26 -18.41 8.74
CA GLY A 253 12.32 -17.38 8.33
C GLY A 253 10.89 -17.66 8.78
N ASN A 254 9.98 -16.89 8.22
CA ASN A 254 8.55 -17.02 8.49
C ASN A 254 7.76 -16.97 7.19
N ARG A 255 6.71 -17.78 7.09
CA ARG A 255 5.65 -17.60 6.11
C ARG A 255 4.67 -16.57 6.64
N THR A 256 4.42 -15.55 5.86
CA THR A 256 3.62 -14.38 6.22
C THR A 256 2.41 -14.28 5.29
N ARG A 257 1.25 -13.97 5.86
CA ARG A 257 0.04 -13.64 5.12
C ARG A 257 -0.23 -12.15 5.24
N ALA A 258 -0.41 -11.48 4.11
CA ALA A 258 -0.85 -10.10 3.99
C ALA A 258 -2.28 -10.08 3.44
N LYS A 259 -3.24 -9.59 4.26
CA LYS A 259 -4.65 -9.44 3.88
C LYS A 259 -4.98 -7.98 3.62
N ILE A 260 -5.50 -7.69 2.44
CA ILE A 260 -5.92 -6.34 2.05
C ILE A 260 -7.34 -6.11 2.56
N VAL A 261 -7.46 -5.48 3.74
CA VAL A 261 -8.76 -5.25 4.38
C VAL A 261 -9.48 -4.00 3.88
N LYS A 262 -8.76 -3.09 3.23
CA LYS A 262 -9.30 -1.92 2.56
C LYS A 262 -8.48 -1.61 1.32
N ASN A 263 -9.16 -1.33 0.22
CA ASN A 263 -8.53 -0.89 -1.01
C ASN A 263 -9.49 0.05 -1.76
N LYS A 264 -9.05 1.28 -2.04
CA LYS A 264 -9.83 2.28 -2.80
C LYS A 264 -9.46 2.32 -4.28
N VAL A 265 -8.41 1.58 -4.68
CA VAL A 265 -7.89 1.58 -6.06
C VAL A 265 -8.15 0.29 -6.82
N ALA A 266 -8.55 -0.78 -6.10
CA ALA A 266 -8.94 -2.08 -6.66
C ALA A 266 -9.88 -2.80 -5.68
N PRO A 267 -10.51 -3.94 -6.07
CA PRO A 267 -11.33 -4.73 -5.15
C PRO A 267 -10.55 -5.19 -3.91
N PRO A 268 -11.06 -4.94 -2.69
CA PRO A 268 -10.41 -5.33 -1.44
C PRO A 268 -10.60 -6.83 -1.13
N PHE A 269 -10.13 -7.25 0.07
CA PHE A 269 -10.26 -8.57 0.68
C PHE A 269 -9.52 -9.70 -0.05
N LYS A 270 -8.52 -9.35 -0.86
CA LYS A 270 -7.56 -10.32 -1.38
C LYS A 270 -6.47 -10.58 -0.34
N GLU A 271 -5.88 -11.75 -0.42
CA GLU A 271 -4.79 -12.19 0.45
C GLU A 271 -3.60 -12.59 -0.41
N ALA A 272 -2.41 -12.35 0.12
CA ALA A 272 -1.14 -12.78 -0.43
C ALA A 272 -0.35 -13.52 0.66
N GLU A 273 0.34 -14.57 0.27
CA GLU A 273 1.25 -15.29 1.15
C GLU A 273 2.63 -15.31 0.54
N PHE A 274 3.65 -15.01 1.35
CA PHE A 274 5.04 -14.99 0.96
C PHE A 274 5.94 -15.36 2.12
N ASP A 275 7.15 -15.83 1.79
CA ASP A 275 8.16 -16.18 2.77
C ASP A 275 9.05 -14.96 3.06
N ILE A 276 9.29 -14.66 4.33
CA ILE A 276 10.31 -13.72 4.80
C ILE A 276 11.47 -14.54 5.36
N ILE A 277 12.62 -14.47 4.73
CA ILE A 277 13.84 -15.14 5.15
C ILE A 277 14.66 -14.18 6.00
N TYR A 278 15.16 -14.65 7.13
CA TYR A 278 15.98 -13.83 8.03
C TYR A 278 17.28 -13.39 7.35
N GLY A 279 17.56 -12.09 7.40
CA GLY A 279 18.71 -11.49 6.72
C GLY A 279 18.56 -11.25 5.21
N GLU A 280 17.54 -11.83 4.53
CA GLU A 280 17.30 -11.65 3.10
C GLU A 280 15.99 -10.89 2.80
N GLY A 281 15.00 -10.96 3.71
CA GLY A 281 13.69 -10.37 3.53
C GLY A 281 12.72 -11.23 2.71
N ILE A 282 11.88 -10.60 1.89
CA ILE A 282 10.83 -11.27 1.11
C ILE A 282 11.48 -12.11 0.00
N SER A 283 11.19 -13.41 0.00
CA SER A 283 11.72 -14.37 -0.99
C SER A 283 10.96 -14.29 -2.32
N LYS A 284 11.32 -13.31 -3.16
CA LYS A 284 10.70 -13.13 -4.48
C LYS A 284 10.77 -14.39 -5.34
N ILE A 285 11.92 -15.08 -5.35
CA ILE A 285 12.09 -16.34 -6.10
C ILE A 285 11.14 -17.43 -5.58
N GLY A 286 10.94 -17.50 -4.25
CA GLY A 286 9.97 -18.42 -3.68
C GLY A 286 8.55 -18.16 -4.17
N GLU A 287 8.16 -16.89 -4.30
CA GLU A 287 6.86 -16.51 -4.85
C GLU A 287 6.73 -16.84 -6.34
N ILE A 288 7.80 -16.68 -7.14
CA ILE A 288 7.83 -17.05 -8.57
C ILE A 288 7.56 -18.55 -8.72
N VAL A 289 8.20 -19.39 -7.89
CA VAL A 289 7.95 -20.84 -7.90
C VAL A 289 6.48 -21.13 -7.52
N ASP A 290 5.99 -20.55 -6.42
CA ASP A 290 4.65 -20.85 -5.92
C ASP A 290 3.53 -20.36 -6.88
N LEU A 291 3.70 -19.18 -7.47
CA LEU A 291 2.77 -18.61 -8.44
C LEU A 291 2.90 -19.30 -9.81
N GLY A 292 4.13 -19.67 -10.22
CA GLY A 292 4.38 -20.44 -11.42
C GLY A 292 3.66 -21.78 -11.40
N VAL A 293 3.68 -22.49 -10.27
CA VAL A 293 2.90 -23.71 -10.08
C VAL A 293 1.39 -23.45 -10.11
N LYS A 294 0.91 -22.39 -9.48
CA LYS A 294 -0.53 -22.03 -9.49
C LYS A 294 -1.08 -21.65 -10.87
N LEU A 295 -0.20 -21.22 -11.76
CA LEU A 295 -0.54 -20.82 -13.12
C LEU A 295 -0.17 -21.86 -14.18
N ASP A 296 0.24 -23.06 -13.75
CA ASP A 296 0.69 -24.16 -14.63
C ASP A 296 1.87 -23.76 -15.55
N LEU A 297 2.68 -22.77 -15.14
CA LEU A 297 3.93 -22.39 -15.81
C LEU A 297 5.09 -23.28 -15.35
N ILE A 298 5.02 -23.77 -14.13
CA ILE A 298 5.93 -24.76 -13.54
C ILE A 298 5.09 -25.98 -13.20
N ASP A 299 5.37 -27.11 -13.82
CA ASP A 299 4.70 -28.36 -13.52
C ASP A 299 5.16 -28.92 -12.18
N LYS A 300 4.20 -29.34 -11.35
CA LYS A 300 4.46 -29.97 -10.05
C LYS A 300 3.82 -31.35 -10.00
N ALA A 301 4.64 -32.40 -9.92
CA ALA A 301 4.20 -33.77 -9.74
C ALA A 301 4.84 -34.36 -8.46
N GLY A 302 4.06 -34.40 -7.37
CA GLY A 302 4.56 -34.80 -6.05
C GLY A 302 5.66 -33.86 -5.56
N ALA A 303 6.87 -34.40 -5.35
CA ALA A 303 8.05 -33.61 -4.96
C ALA A 303 8.83 -33.02 -6.15
N TRP A 304 8.45 -33.32 -7.37
CA TRP A 304 9.16 -32.88 -8.56
C TRP A 304 8.57 -31.60 -9.13
N TYR A 305 9.46 -30.69 -9.53
CA TYR A 305 9.17 -29.44 -10.22
C TYR A 305 9.82 -29.46 -11.60
N THR A 306 9.08 -29.12 -12.63
CA THR A 306 9.56 -29.14 -14.02
C THR A 306 9.27 -27.81 -14.69
N TYR A 307 10.28 -27.26 -15.38
CA TYR A 307 10.14 -26.09 -16.25
C TYR A 307 10.92 -26.36 -17.54
N GLY A 308 10.24 -26.44 -18.66
CA GLY A 308 10.83 -26.88 -19.94
C GLY A 308 11.50 -28.25 -19.79
N ASP A 309 12.78 -28.32 -20.11
CA ASP A 309 13.56 -29.57 -20.02
C ASP A 309 14.19 -29.80 -18.63
N VAL A 310 14.07 -28.85 -17.72
CA VAL A 310 14.66 -28.91 -16.38
C VAL A 310 13.68 -29.53 -15.40
N ARG A 311 14.13 -30.60 -14.72
CA ARG A 311 13.36 -31.28 -13.68
C ARG A 311 14.19 -31.42 -12.42
N VAL A 312 13.71 -30.84 -11.31
CA VAL A 312 14.38 -30.84 -10.00
C VAL A 312 13.48 -31.38 -8.90
N GLN A 313 14.07 -31.98 -7.88
CA GLN A 313 13.33 -32.50 -6.74
C GLN A 313 13.34 -31.49 -5.58
N GLY A 314 12.15 -31.05 -5.17
CA GLY A 314 11.96 -30.12 -4.07
C GLY A 314 11.82 -28.67 -4.50
N ARG A 315 11.08 -27.90 -3.70
CA ARG A 315 10.85 -26.46 -3.91
C ARG A 315 12.14 -25.65 -3.82
N ASP A 316 13.03 -26.03 -2.89
CA ASP A 316 14.26 -25.29 -2.66
C ASP A 316 15.26 -25.50 -3.82
N SER A 317 15.33 -26.71 -4.40
CA SER A 317 16.14 -26.93 -5.60
C SER A 317 15.62 -26.15 -6.81
N MET A 318 14.31 -25.95 -6.93
CA MET A 318 13.76 -25.09 -7.99
C MET A 318 14.08 -23.61 -7.72
N LYS A 319 14.08 -23.17 -6.46
CA LYS A 319 14.52 -21.80 -6.10
C LYS A 319 16.01 -21.59 -6.44
N GLU A 320 16.83 -22.58 -6.17
CA GLU A 320 18.27 -22.54 -6.49
C GLU A 320 18.50 -22.45 -8.00
N PHE A 321 17.84 -23.30 -8.77
CA PHE A 321 17.85 -23.24 -10.24
C PHE A 321 17.47 -21.84 -10.75
N LEU A 322 16.41 -21.23 -10.22
CA LEU A 322 15.99 -19.89 -10.65
C LEU A 322 16.94 -18.77 -10.18
N ARG A 323 17.70 -18.96 -9.09
CA ARG A 323 18.76 -18.03 -8.67
C ARG A 323 19.96 -18.07 -9.63
N GLU A 324 20.32 -19.25 -10.10
CA GLU A 324 21.40 -19.46 -11.06
C GLU A 324 21.02 -19.02 -12.49
N HIS A 325 19.72 -18.95 -12.80
CA HIS A 325 19.19 -18.59 -14.11
C HIS A 325 18.23 -17.39 -14.01
N PRO A 326 18.75 -16.16 -13.81
CA PRO A 326 17.91 -14.95 -13.66
C PRO A 326 17.02 -14.66 -14.87
N ASP A 327 17.50 -14.96 -16.07
CA ASP A 327 16.76 -14.82 -17.34
C ASP A 327 15.49 -15.68 -17.36
N VAL A 328 15.56 -16.91 -16.85
CA VAL A 328 14.43 -17.81 -16.70
C VAL A 328 13.47 -17.28 -15.63
N SER A 329 14.01 -16.83 -14.50
CA SER A 329 13.21 -16.23 -13.43
C SER A 329 12.43 -15.02 -13.90
N ASP A 330 13.06 -14.11 -14.63
CA ASP A 330 12.45 -12.90 -15.16
C ASP A 330 11.36 -13.24 -16.22
N LYS A 331 11.59 -14.24 -17.03
CA LYS A 331 10.61 -14.74 -18.00
C LYS A 331 9.37 -15.28 -17.30
N ILE A 332 9.53 -16.14 -16.30
CA ILE A 332 8.42 -16.69 -15.54
C ILE A 332 7.67 -15.57 -14.81
N GLU A 333 8.38 -14.59 -14.20
CA GLU A 333 7.74 -13.44 -13.58
C GLU A 333 6.89 -12.64 -14.58
N ALA A 334 7.41 -12.38 -15.77
CA ALA A 334 6.66 -11.66 -16.81
C ALA A 334 5.39 -12.44 -17.22
N GLU A 335 5.49 -13.77 -17.38
CA GLU A 335 4.35 -14.62 -17.67
C GLU A 335 3.33 -14.66 -16.51
N ILE A 336 3.79 -14.69 -15.25
CA ILE A 336 2.91 -14.57 -14.07
C ILE A 336 2.14 -13.24 -14.09
N ARG A 337 2.82 -12.14 -14.37
CA ARG A 337 2.19 -10.81 -14.44
C ARG A 337 1.17 -10.73 -15.58
N ALA A 338 1.47 -11.25 -16.74
CA ALA A 338 0.55 -11.31 -17.87
C ALA A 338 -0.70 -12.17 -17.57
N ASN A 339 -0.53 -13.27 -16.83
CA ASN A 339 -1.60 -14.19 -16.44
C ASN A 339 -2.24 -13.90 -15.09
N ALA A 340 -1.92 -12.77 -14.46
CA ALA A 340 -2.43 -12.40 -13.12
C ALA A 340 -3.97 -12.45 -13.02
N HIS A 341 -4.69 -12.21 -14.10
CA HIS A 341 -6.14 -12.30 -14.16
C HIS A 341 -6.68 -13.72 -13.89
N LYS A 342 -5.90 -14.77 -14.16
CA LYS A 342 -6.28 -16.17 -13.89
C LYS A 342 -6.27 -16.48 -12.39
N LEU A 343 -5.46 -15.75 -11.61
CA LEU A 343 -5.41 -15.85 -10.15
C LEU A 343 -6.60 -15.15 -9.46
N MET A 344 -7.39 -14.38 -10.23
CA MET A 344 -8.54 -13.67 -9.70
C MET A 344 -9.76 -14.60 -9.63
N SER A 345 -10.58 -14.46 -8.58
CA SER A 345 -11.87 -15.16 -8.51
C SER A 345 -12.77 -14.76 -9.68
N PRO A 346 -13.72 -15.60 -10.12
CA PRO A 346 -14.65 -15.29 -11.23
C PRO A 346 -15.42 -13.98 -11.02
N GLN A 347 -15.77 -13.64 -9.77
CA GLN A 347 -16.45 -12.40 -9.41
C GLN A 347 -15.52 -11.18 -9.51
N ALA A 348 -14.28 -11.31 -9.04
CA ALA A 348 -13.27 -10.25 -9.15
C ALA A 348 -12.88 -10.02 -10.63
N ARG A 349 -12.85 -11.06 -11.46
CA ARG A 349 -12.62 -10.96 -12.91
C ARG A 349 -13.73 -10.16 -13.60
N LYS A 350 -15.02 -10.44 -13.28
CA LYS A 350 -16.17 -9.68 -13.83
C LYS A 350 -16.11 -8.21 -13.44
N ALA A 351 -15.74 -7.89 -12.18
CA ALA A 351 -15.60 -6.52 -11.71
C ALA A 351 -14.43 -5.78 -12.38
N ALA A 352 -13.31 -6.44 -12.64
CA ALA A 352 -12.17 -5.86 -13.35
C ALA A 352 -12.52 -5.53 -14.81
N ILE A 353 -13.23 -6.43 -15.50
CA ILE A 353 -13.74 -6.21 -16.86
C ILE A 353 -14.72 -5.03 -16.89
N ALA A 354 -15.67 -4.98 -15.97
CA ALA A 354 -16.67 -3.90 -15.89
C ALA A 354 -16.06 -2.51 -15.58
N SER A 355 -14.88 -2.47 -14.93
CA SER A 355 -14.16 -1.22 -14.62
C SER A 355 -13.18 -0.77 -15.72
N GLY A 356 -13.15 -1.43 -16.90
CA GLY A 356 -12.22 -1.11 -17.99
C GLY A 356 -10.74 -1.39 -17.68
N ARG A 357 -10.44 -2.13 -16.59
CA ARG A 357 -9.08 -2.47 -16.14
C ARG A 357 -8.62 -3.85 -16.59
N ALA A 358 -9.41 -4.54 -17.40
CA ALA A 358 -8.98 -5.80 -18.01
C ALA A 358 -8.07 -5.49 -19.20
N VAL A 359 -6.83 -5.95 -19.14
CA VAL A 359 -5.96 -6.11 -20.31
C VAL A 359 -6.75 -6.90 -21.36
N GLU A 360 -6.84 -6.39 -22.59
CA GLU A 360 -7.42 -7.09 -23.71
C GLU A 360 -6.78 -8.47 -23.84
N VAL A 361 -7.53 -9.48 -23.49
CA VAL A 361 -7.22 -10.86 -23.89
C VAL A 361 -7.86 -11.03 -25.26
N ALA A 362 -7.04 -11.20 -26.28
CA ALA A 362 -7.46 -11.50 -27.63
C ALA A 362 -8.56 -12.56 -27.63
N ALA A 363 -9.68 -12.23 -28.28
CA ALA A 363 -10.87 -13.08 -28.40
C ALA A 363 -10.72 -14.10 -29.57
N ASP A 364 -9.57 -14.77 -29.67
CA ASP A 364 -9.29 -15.62 -30.83
C ASP A 364 -9.09 -17.12 -30.54
N ASP A 365 -9.45 -17.64 -29.37
CA ASP A 365 -9.32 -19.07 -29.10
C ASP A 365 -10.62 -19.78 -28.66
N PHE A 366 -11.75 -19.44 -29.27
CA PHE A 366 -12.97 -20.27 -29.20
C PHE A 366 -13.63 -20.44 -30.57
N GLN A 367 -12.91 -21.09 -31.50
CA GLN A 367 -13.51 -21.83 -32.59
C GLN A 367 -12.70 -23.11 -32.82
N GLY A 368 -13.23 -24.23 -32.34
CA GLY A 368 -12.68 -25.55 -32.54
C GLY A 368 -13.39 -26.56 -31.64
#